data_ab5dc16aac33da46cd6f15d6bae0e625
#
_entry.id   ab5dc16aac33da46cd6f15d6bae0e625
#
_cell.length_a   1.000
_cell.length_b   1.000
_cell.length_c   1.000
_cell.angle_alpha   90.00
_cell.angle_beta   90.00
_cell.angle_gamma   90.00
#
_symmetry.space_group_name_H-M   'P 1'
#
loop_
_entity.id
_entity.type
_entity.pdbx_description
1 polymer ?
#
loop_
_entity_poly.entity_id
_entity_poly.type
_entity_poly.pdbx_seq_one_letter_code
_entity_poly.pdbx_strand_id
1 'polypeptide(L)'
;MVDFHIANNADITVAVQPVLKEDAFRFGILKRDEDGRITDFAEKPKDPGLLSRLVSRDDPESPFLGSMGIYIFNMDLLAEVLKRDYTDHQLDDFGGDIIPHLIRIGKRVFGYNFEGYWRDIGTIRTFYDTNLELTEDHPDFDFFDPEHPIFTHPRFLPGSRVTGTTCKNVQIGRASCRER
;
A
#
# COMPACT_ATOMS: atom_id res chain seq x y z
N MET A 1 -6.93 -5.43 -10.46
CA MET A 1 -5.56 -4.94 -10.72
C MET A 1 -4.86 -5.73 -11.83
N VAL A 2 -4.84 -7.08 -11.80
CA VAL A 2 -4.21 -7.88 -12.87
C VAL A 2 -4.86 -7.64 -14.24
N ASP A 3 -6.19 -7.70 -14.32
CA ASP A 3 -6.91 -7.46 -15.58
C ASP A 3 -6.66 -6.04 -16.12
N PHE A 4 -6.57 -5.06 -15.24
CA PHE A 4 -6.19 -3.69 -15.59
C PHE A 4 -4.77 -3.61 -16.16
N HIS A 5 -3.82 -4.31 -15.55
CA HIS A 5 -2.43 -4.38 -16.02
C HIS A 5 -2.35 -4.95 -17.45
N ILE A 6 -3.06 -6.06 -17.68
CA ILE A 6 -3.12 -6.71 -19.00
C ILE A 6 -3.82 -5.80 -20.03
N ALA A 7 -4.99 -5.24 -19.68
CA ALA A 7 -5.76 -4.40 -20.59
C ALA A 7 -5.02 -3.16 -21.07
N ASN A 8 -4.19 -2.57 -20.19
CA ASN A 8 -3.35 -1.40 -20.53
C ASN A 8 -2.00 -1.79 -21.12
N ASN A 9 -1.73 -3.08 -21.29
CA ASN A 9 -0.43 -3.58 -21.71
C ASN A 9 0.70 -2.90 -20.91
N ALA A 10 0.50 -2.78 -19.59
CA ALA A 10 1.38 -2.06 -18.68
C ALA A 10 2.70 -2.81 -18.48
N ASP A 11 3.78 -2.07 -18.32
CA ASP A 11 5.06 -2.63 -17.87
C ASP A 11 5.09 -2.72 -16.33
N ILE A 12 4.43 -1.72 -15.68
CA ILE A 12 4.20 -1.68 -14.23
C ILE A 12 2.80 -1.13 -13.98
N THR A 13 2.13 -1.70 -12.98
CA THR A 13 0.91 -1.12 -12.39
C THR A 13 1.14 -0.89 -10.91
N VAL A 14 0.89 0.32 -10.45
CA VAL A 14 0.99 0.76 -9.05
C VAL A 14 -0.42 0.89 -8.49
N ALA A 15 -0.72 0.22 -7.39
CA ALA A 15 -1.97 0.49 -6.67
C ALA A 15 -1.89 1.85 -5.99
N VAL A 16 -2.93 2.66 -6.16
CA VAL A 16 -2.98 4.03 -5.64
C VAL A 16 -4.28 4.32 -4.91
N GLN A 17 -4.20 5.19 -3.92
CA GLN A 17 -5.35 5.76 -3.22
C GLN A 17 -5.26 7.28 -3.12
N PRO A 18 -6.42 7.97 -2.95
CA PRO A 18 -6.42 9.38 -2.56
C PRO A 18 -5.69 9.61 -1.24
N VAL A 19 -4.89 10.68 -1.18
CA VAL A 19 -4.11 11.03 0.01
C VAL A 19 -4.40 12.47 0.43
N LEU A 20 -4.63 12.66 1.73
CA LEU A 20 -4.81 13.96 2.34
C LEU A 20 -3.53 14.81 2.18
N LYS A 21 -3.71 16.12 2.08
CA LYS A 21 -2.59 17.05 1.93
C LYS A 21 -1.58 16.94 3.06
N GLU A 22 -2.06 16.74 4.27
CA GLU A 22 -1.22 16.63 5.48
C GLU A 22 -0.44 15.32 5.57
N ASP A 23 -0.86 14.27 4.86
CA ASP A 23 -0.20 12.96 4.87
C ASP A 23 0.72 12.71 3.67
N ALA A 24 0.71 13.60 2.68
CA ALA A 24 1.43 13.41 1.42
C ALA A 24 2.94 13.14 1.59
N PHE A 25 3.56 13.68 2.65
CA PHE A 25 4.99 13.47 2.94
C PHE A 25 5.34 12.04 3.40
N ARG A 26 4.33 11.20 3.65
CA ARG A 26 4.50 9.83 4.13
C ARG A 26 4.52 8.80 3.01
N PHE A 27 4.00 9.16 1.84
CA PHE A 27 3.75 8.25 0.71
C PHE A 27 4.57 8.64 -0.52
N GLY A 28 4.76 7.69 -1.42
CA GLY A 28 5.12 7.98 -2.78
C GLY A 28 3.94 8.67 -3.47
N ILE A 29 4.11 9.93 -3.85
CA ILE A 29 3.06 10.73 -4.52
C ILE A 29 3.30 10.73 -6.02
N LEU A 30 2.23 10.54 -6.77
CA LEU A 30 2.31 10.42 -8.21
C LEU A 30 1.35 11.36 -8.94
N LYS A 31 1.72 11.69 -10.16
CA LYS A 31 0.86 12.34 -11.14
C LYS A 31 0.57 11.40 -12.29
N ARG A 32 -0.65 11.42 -12.79
CA ARG A 32 -1.04 10.65 -13.97
C ARG A 32 -1.72 11.53 -15.01
N ASP A 33 -1.69 11.09 -16.25
CA ASP A 33 -2.48 11.67 -17.34
C ASP A 33 -3.93 11.14 -17.35
N GLU A 34 -4.70 11.57 -18.35
CA GLU A 34 -6.10 11.20 -18.52
C GLU A 34 -6.29 9.70 -18.81
N ASP A 35 -5.30 9.04 -19.37
CA ASP A 35 -5.29 7.60 -19.65
C ASP A 35 -4.90 6.75 -18.43
N GLY A 36 -4.56 7.40 -17.29
CA GLY A 36 -4.13 6.74 -16.06
C GLY A 36 -2.66 6.36 -16.03
N ARG A 37 -1.86 6.76 -17.04
CA ARG A 37 -0.41 6.55 -17.07
C ARG A 37 0.28 7.50 -16.11
N ILE A 38 1.19 6.99 -15.30
CA ILE A 38 1.97 7.79 -14.35
C ILE A 38 3.03 8.58 -15.15
N THR A 39 2.97 9.89 -15.02
CA THR A 39 3.86 10.84 -15.71
C THR A 39 4.93 11.38 -14.79
N ASP A 40 4.69 11.39 -13.48
CA ASP A 40 5.65 11.85 -12.48
C ASP A 40 5.43 11.09 -11.16
N PHE A 41 6.51 10.87 -10.40
CA PHE A 41 6.49 10.16 -9.13
C PHE A 41 7.57 10.70 -8.21
N ALA A 42 7.22 10.96 -6.94
CA ALA A 42 8.16 11.38 -5.91
C ALA A 42 7.92 10.62 -4.61
N GLU A 43 8.94 9.93 -4.13
CA GLU A 43 8.91 9.23 -2.85
C GLU A 43 9.02 10.21 -1.69
N LYS A 44 8.02 10.21 -0.81
CA LYS A 44 7.96 11.00 0.43
C LYS A 44 8.37 12.48 0.23
N PRO A 45 7.73 13.21 -0.68
CA PRO A 45 8.12 14.56 -1.06
C PRO A 45 7.96 15.52 0.13
N LYS A 46 9.01 16.26 0.46
CA LYS A 46 9.02 17.27 1.54
C LYS A 46 8.94 18.70 1.00
N ASP A 47 9.25 18.91 -0.28
CA ASP A 47 9.21 20.22 -0.91
C ASP A 47 7.78 20.58 -1.35
N PRO A 48 7.21 21.70 -0.84
CA PRO A 48 5.89 22.16 -1.25
C PRO A 48 5.77 22.48 -2.74
N GLY A 49 6.87 22.92 -3.37
CA GLY A 49 6.92 23.21 -4.80
C GLY A 49 6.80 21.93 -5.63
N LEU A 50 7.41 20.84 -5.18
CA LEU A 50 7.28 19.52 -5.80
C LEU A 50 5.85 18.99 -5.63
N LEU A 51 5.29 19.06 -4.42
CA LEU A 51 3.92 18.64 -4.14
C LEU A 51 2.89 19.37 -5.03
N SER A 52 3.04 20.68 -5.24
CA SER A 52 2.10 21.45 -6.08
C SER A 52 2.05 20.96 -7.53
N ARG A 53 3.13 20.37 -8.05
CA ARG A 53 3.18 19.79 -9.39
C ARG A 53 2.53 18.40 -9.48
N LEU A 54 2.44 17.70 -8.34
CA LEU A 54 1.92 16.33 -8.23
C LEU A 54 0.42 16.27 -7.92
N VAL A 55 -0.26 17.41 -7.89
CA VAL A 55 -1.73 17.44 -7.76
C VAL A 55 -2.34 16.66 -8.91
N SER A 56 -3.19 15.68 -8.59
CA SER A 56 -3.80 14.72 -9.54
C SER A 56 -5.31 14.63 -9.41
N ARG A 57 -5.92 15.37 -8.49
CA ARG A 57 -7.37 15.34 -8.22
C ARG A 57 -7.90 16.75 -7.95
N ASP A 58 -9.14 17.00 -8.33
CA ASP A 58 -9.86 18.25 -8.06
C ASP A 58 -10.48 18.32 -6.66
N ASP A 59 -10.12 17.36 -5.78
CA ASP A 59 -10.57 17.30 -4.40
C ASP A 59 -9.60 18.07 -3.49
N PRO A 60 -10.03 19.18 -2.87
CA PRO A 60 -9.13 20.02 -2.03
C PRO A 60 -8.62 19.32 -0.77
N GLU A 61 -9.36 18.35 -0.23
CA GLU A 61 -8.96 17.62 0.98
C GLU A 61 -7.97 16.50 0.64
N SER A 62 -8.20 15.79 -0.47
CA SER A 62 -7.33 14.72 -0.94
C SER A 62 -6.85 14.93 -2.39
N PRO A 63 -6.02 15.96 -2.63
CA PRO A 63 -5.62 16.35 -3.98
C PRO A 63 -4.59 15.43 -4.62
N PHE A 64 -4.01 14.51 -3.85
CA PHE A 64 -2.93 13.65 -4.28
C PHE A 64 -3.37 12.20 -4.50
N LEU A 65 -2.62 11.50 -5.33
CA LEU A 65 -2.64 10.04 -5.40
C LEU A 65 -1.35 9.50 -4.79
N GLY A 66 -1.51 8.65 -3.77
CA GLY A 66 -0.42 7.99 -3.08
C GLY A 66 -0.27 6.54 -3.49
N SER A 67 0.97 6.11 -3.62
CA SER A 67 1.32 4.70 -3.80
C SER A 67 1.01 3.92 -2.53
N MET A 68 0.34 2.79 -2.68
CA MET A 68 0.07 1.85 -1.59
C MET A 68 1.25 0.89 -1.33
N GLY A 69 2.34 1.00 -2.09
CA GLY A 69 3.45 0.04 -2.02
C GLY A 69 3.12 -1.34 -2.60
N ILE A 70 2.06 -1.44 -3.41
CA ILE A 70 1.62 -2.67 -4.07
C ILE A 70 1.80 -2.49 -5.58
N TYR A 71 2.56 -3.41 -6.19
CA TYR A 71 2.96 -3.31 -7.58
C TYR A 71 2.70 -4.61 -8.35
N ILE A 72 2.39 -4.49 -9.64
CA ILE A 72 2.47 -5.58 -10.61
C ILE A 72 3.50 -5.19 -11.66
N PHE A 73 4.46 -6.08 -11.89
CA PHE A 73 5.50 -5.92 -12.92
C PHE A 73 5.38 -6.99 -13.99
N ASN A 74 5.71 -6.64 -15.22
CA ASN A 74 6.12 -7.64 -16.19
C ASN A 74 7.41 -8.32 -15.70
N MET A 75 7.42 -9.66 -15.68
CA MET A 75 8.53 -10.44 -15.12
C MET A 75 9.86 -10.15 -15.82
N ASP A 76 9.86 -10.03 -17.14
CA ASP A 76 11.09 -9.76 -17.90
C ASP A 76 11.70 -8.41 -17.55
N LEU A 77 10.86 -7.37 -17.41
CA LEU A 77 11.30 -6.05 -16.97
C LEU A 77 11.85 -6.08 -15.53
N LEU A 78 11.14 -6.74 -14.63
CA LEU A 78 11.59 -6.85 -13.23
C LEU A 78 12.95 -7.56 -13.17
N ALA A 79 13.11 -8.66 -13.89
CA ALA A 79 14.37 -9.40 -13.95
C ALA A 79 15.52 -8.57 -14.54
N GLU A 80 15.24 -7.76 -15.57
CA GLU A 80 16.23 -6.84 -16.17
C GLU A 80 16.68 -5.80 -15.14
N VAL A 81 15.71 -5.14 -14.47
CA VAL A 81 15.99 -4.09 -13.48
C VAL A 81 16.81 -4.63 -12.32
N LEU A 82 16.38 -5.76 -11.73
CA LEU A 82 17.09 -6.36 -10.60
C LEU A 82 18.50 -6.88 -10.96
N LYS A 83 18.69 -7.40 -12.16
CA LYS A 83 20.02 -7.80 -12.62
C LYS A 83 20.96 -6.60 -12.80
N ARG A 84 20.43 -5.50 -13.35
CA ARG A 84 21.19 -4.27 -13.53
C ARG A 84 21.58 -3.66 -12.18
N ASP A 85 20.66 -3.62 -11.23
CA ASP A 85 20.90 -3.12 -9.89
C ASP A 85 21.96 -3.94 -9.15
N TYR A 86 21.94 -5.27 -9.27
CA TYR A 86 22.96 -6.14 -8.69
C TYR A 86 24.38 -5.79 -9.15
N THR A 87 24.55 -5.25 -10.37
CA THR A 87 25.85 -4.84 -10.89
C THR A 87 26.23 -3.40 -10.55
N ASP A 88 25.28 -2.50 -10.56
CA ASP A 88 25.51 -1.05 -10.49
C ASP A 88 25.20 -0.43 -9.11
N HIS A 89 24.46 -1.12 -8.23
CA HIS A 89 24.05 -0.67 -6.88
C HIS A 89 23.45 0.76 -6.86
N GLN A 90 22.59 1.10 -7.85
CA GLN A 90 22.03 2.43 -8.01
C GLN A 90 20.53 2.51 -7.86
N LEU A 91 19.85 1.37 -7.68
CA LEU A 91 18.39 1.26 -7.64
C LEU A 91 17.97 0.45 -6.41
N ASP A 92 18.12 1.04 -5.23
CA ASP A 92 17.90 0.34 -3.95
C ASP A 92 16.42 0.30 -3.53
N ASP A 93 15.58 1.23 -4.05
CA ASP A 93 14.19 1.35 -3.65
C ASP A 93 13.23 1.43 -4.84
N PHE A 94 12.11 0.70 -4.75
CA PHE A 94 11.09 0.71 -5.80
C PHE A 94 10.48 2.09 -6.01
N GLY A 95 10.13 2.79 -4.93
CA GLY A 95 9.50 4.11 -4.99
C GLY A 95 10.50 5.23 -5.27
N GLY A 96 11.65 5.21 -4.60
CA GLY A 96 12.66 6.26 -4.73
C GLY A 96 13.43 6.23 -6.04
N ASP A 97 13.73 5.04 -6.56
CA ASP A 97 14.69 4.88 -7.65
C ASP A 97 14.09 4.20 -8.89
N ILE A 98 13.53 2.99 -8.72
CA ILE A 98 13.13 2.13 -9.84
C ILE A 98 11.96 2.74 -10.62
N ILE A 99 10.85 3.08 -9.96
CA ILE A 99 9.66 3.62 -10.63
C ILE A 99 9.98 4.95 -11.32
N PRO A 100 10.62 5.96 -10.67
CA PRO A 100 11.01 7.19 -11.34
C PRO A 100 11.97 6.97 -12.53
N HIS A 101 12.90 6.02 -12.40
CA HIS A 101 13.80 5.67 -13.51
C HIS A 101 13.01 5.12 -14.70
N LEU A 102 12.10 4.17 -14.47
CA LEU A 102 11.31 3.52 -15.51
C LEU A 102 10.35 4.49 -16.20
N ILE A 103 9.77 5.45 -15.46
CA ILE A 103 8.99 6.55 -16.04
C ILE A 103 9.87 7.39 -16.97
N ARG A 104 11.07 7.78 -16.53
CA ARG A 104 12.03 8.58 -17.32
C ARG A 104 12.43 7.94 -18.64
N ILE A 105 12.63 6.62 -18.67
CA ILE A 105 12.98 5.87 -19.88
C ILE A 105 11.75 5.47 -20.71
N GLY A 106 10.57 5.98 -20.37
CA GLY A 106 9.35 5.86 -21.18
C GLY A 106 8.62 4.54 -21.04
N LYS A 107 8.87 3.74 -20.00
CA LYS A 107 8.09 2.53 -19.71
C LYS A 107 6.63 2.88 -19.40
N ARG A 108 5.74 1.94 -19.66
CA ARG A 108 4.29 2.11 -19.42
C ARG A 108 3.95 1.80 -17.97
N VAL A 109 4.03 2.83 -17.13
CA VAL A 109 3.71 2.77 -15.70
C VAL A 109 2.31 3.33 -15.50
N PHE A 110 1.39 2.55 -14.92
CA PHE A 110 0.00 2.94 -14.71
C PHE A 110 -0.38 2.96 -13.25
N GLY A 111 -1.28 3.89 -12.87
CA GLY A 111 -1.88 3.97 -11.54
C GLY A 111 -3.27 3.32 -11.52
N TYR A 112 -3.42 2.25 -10.75
CA TYR A 112 -4.68 1.56 -10.52
C TYR A 112 -5.36 2.09 -9.26
N ASN A 113 -6.52 2.73 -9.37
CA ASN A 113 -7.30 3.15 -8.21
C ASN A 113 -7.79 1.91 -7.48
N PHE A 114 -7.35 1.74 -6.25
CA PHE A 114 -7.86 0.71 -5.37
C PHE A 114 -9.09 1.25 -4.62
N GLU A 115 -10.17 0.52 -4.71
CA GLU A 115 -11.40 0.77 -3.95
C GLU A 115 -11.51 -0.32 -2.88
N GLY A 116 -11.41 0.05 -1.63
CA GLY A 116 -11.50 -0.86 -0.50
C GLY A 116 -10.69 -0.41 0.71
N TYR A 117 -10.74 -1.22 1.74
CA TYR A 117 -10.00 -0.96 2.96
C TYR A 117 -8.49 -1.13 2.74
N TRP A 118 -7.73 -0.13 3.09
CA TRP A 118 -6.28 -0.15 3.16
C TRP A 118 -5.78 0.76 4.27
N ARG A 119 -4.81 0.31 5.04
CA ARG A 119 -4.18 1.08 6.11
C ARG A 119 -2.67 0.95 6.06
N ASP A 120 -1.98 2.08 6.11
CA ASP A 120 -0.55 2.13 6.41
C ASP A 120 -0.34 2.08 7.92
N ILE A 121 0.24 0.99 8.42
CA ILE A 121 0.54 0.77 9.84
C ILE A 121 1.99 1.11 10.20
N GLY A 122 2.58 2.07 9.50
CA GLY A 122 3.99 2.46 9.64
C GLY A 122 4.33 3.23 10.94
N THR A 123 3.35 3.55 11.80
CA THR A 123 3.58 4.18 13.11
C THR A 123 2.92 3.40 14.23
N ILE A 124 3.43 3.55 15.48
CA ILE A 124 2.81 2.93 16.67
C ILE A 124 1.35 3.37 16.80
N ARG A 125 1.06 4.62 16.49
CA ARG A 125 -0.29 5.16 16.60
C ARG A 125 -1.23 4.51 15.59
N THR A 126 -0.87 4.45 14.31
CA THR A 126 -1.71 3.83 13.28
C THR A 126 -1.87 2.33 13.52
N PHE A 127 -0.83 1.64 13.98
CA PHE A 127 -0.92 0.24 14.40
C PHE A 127 -1.94 0.04 15.52
N TYR A 128 -1.90 0.89 16.57
CA TYR A 128 -2.83 0.82 17.69
C TYR A 128 -4.28 1.09 17.26
N ASP A 129 -4.50 2.19 16.54
CA ASP A 129 -5.83 2.60 16.10
C ASP A 129 -6.45 1.53 15.17
N THR A 130 -5.67 0.98 14.22
CA THR A 130 -6.14 -0.10 13.33
C THR A 130 -6.52 -1.37 14.10
N ASN A 131 -5.76 -1.73 15.16
CA ASN A 131 -6.15 -2.87 15.99
C ASN A 131 -7.47 -2.63 16.74
N LEU A 132 -7.76 -1.40 17.15
CA LEU A 132 -9.05 -1.06 17.77
C LEU A 132 -10.19 -1.08 16.75
N GLU A 133 -9.98 -0.53 15.54
CA GLU A 133 -10.95 -0.59 14.44
C GLU A 133 -11.42 -2.03 14.16
N LEU A 134 -10.51 -3.00 14.20
CA LEU A 134 -10.82 -4.43 13.99
C LEU A 134 -11.65 -5.06 15.11
N THR A 135 -11.84 -4.38 16.24
CA THR A 135 -12.68 -4.85 17.37
C THR A 135 -14.06 -4.18 17.39
N GLU A 136 -14.38 -3.33 16.43
CA GLU A 136 -15.68 -2.71 16.31
C GLU A 136 -16.78 -3.73 15.93
N ASP A 137 -18.04 -3.40 16.20
CA ASP A 137 -19.17 -4.29 15.90
C ASP A 137 -19.32 -4.54 14.38
N HIS A 138 -18.92 -3.58 13.56
CA HIS A 138 -18.92 -3.64 12.08
C HIS A 138 -17.61 -3.04 11.55
N PRO A 139 -16.50 -3.79 11.61
CA PRO A 139 -15.23 -3.29 11.12
C PRO A 139 -15.24 -3.21 9.59
N ASP A 140 -14.54 -2.22 9.03
CA ASP A 140 -14.37 -2.08 7.57
C ASP A 140 -13.62 -3.25 6.94
N PHE A 141 -12.87 -4.00 7.74
CA PHE A 141 -12.15 -5.21 7.34
C PHE A 141 -12.40 -6.35 8.34
N ASP A 142 -12.83 -7.51 7.83
CA ASP A 142 -13.07 -8.70 8.63
C ASP A 142 -12.06 -9.81 8.33
N PHE A 143 -11.35 -10.28 9.36
CA PHE A 143 -10.44 -11.43 9.26
C PHE A 143 -11.16 -12.77 9.09
N PHE A 144 -12.45 -12.82 9.38
CA PHE A 144 -13.26 -14.05 9.41
C PHE A 144 -14.17 -14.21 8.20
N ASP A 145 -13.86 -13.52 7.10
CA ASP A 145 -14.58 -13.67 5.84
C ASP A 145 -14.32 -15.08 5.25
N PRO A 146 -15.35 -15.96 5.19
CA PRO A 146 -15.19 -17.31 4.64
C PRO A 146 -15.01 -17.32 3.12
N GLU A 147 -15.48 -16.28 2.41
CA GLU A 147 -15.34 -16.17 0.95
C GLU A 147 -13.93 -15.73 0.55
N HIS A 148 -13.22 -15.01 1.46
CA HIS A 148 -11.86 -14.52 1.24
C HIS A 148 -10.92 -14.91 2.40
N PRO A 149 -10.69 -16.22 2.60
CA PRO A 149 -9.94 -16.70 3.76
C PRO A 149 -8.47 -16.26 3.73
N ILE A 150 -7.98 -15.78 4.87
CA ILE A 150 -6.57 -15.47 5.06
C ILE A 150 -5.83 -16.73 5.51
N PHE A 151 -4.98 -17.26 4.63
CA PHE A 151 -4.19 -18.45 4.92
C PHE A 151 -2.99 -18.10 5.81
N THR A 152 -2.91 -18.76 6.96
CA THR A 152 -1.80 -18.61 7.90
C THR A 152 -1.23 -19.99 8.24
N HIS A 153 0.02 -20.04 8.73
CA HIS A 153 0.62 -21.30 9.19
C HIS A 153 -0.23 -21.93 10.29
N PRO A 154 -0.74 -23.17 10.09
CA PRO A 154 -1.47 -23.88 11.13
C PRO A 154 -0.53 -24.15 12.31
N ARG A 155 -0.99 -23.83 13.53
CA ARG A 155 -0.28 -24.15 14.79
C ARG A 155 -1.22 -24.95 15.66
N PHE A 156 -0.79 -26.13 16.08
CA PHE A 156 -1.51 -26.97 17.02
C PHE A 156 -1.22 -26.48 18.46
N LEU A 157 -1.80 -25.32 18.80
CA LEU A 157 -1.71 -24.77 20.16
C LEU A 157 -3.02 -25.05 20.90
N PRO A 158 -2.98 -25.20 22.24
CA PRO A 158 -4.20 -25.29 23.03
C PRO A 158 -5.03 -24.02 22.86
N GLY A 159 -6.35 -24.15 22.98
CA GLY A 159 -7.28 -23.01 22.94
C GLY A 159 -6.96 -21.97 24.01
N SER A 160 -7.28 -20.72 23.72
CA SER A 160 -7.15 -19.62 24.68
C SER A 160 -8.12 -19.85 25.83
N ARG A 161 -7.66 -19.65 27.08
CA ARG A 161 -8.49 -19.72 28.28
C ARG A 161 -8.70 -18.31 28.85
N VAL A 162 -9.96 -17.90 28.95
CA VAL A 162 -10.36 -16.62 29.51
C VAL A 162 -11.17 -16.90 30.78
N THR A 163 -10.75 -16.35 31.93
CA THR A 163 -11.42 -16.55 33.22
C THR A 163 -11.45 -15.25 34.01
N GLY A 164 -12.58 -15.00 34.71
CA GLY A 164 -12.74 -13.84 35.59
C GLY A 164 -12.80 -12.49 34.93
N THR A 165 -13.16 -12.45 33.63
CA THR A 165 -13.16 -11.25 32.81
C THR A 165 -14.50 -11.11 32.08
N THR A 166 -14.95 -9.88 31.89
CA THR A 166 -16.04 -9.52 30.97
C THR A 166 -15.41 -8.99 29.68
N CYS A 167 -15.69 -9.66 28.57
CA CYS A 167 -15.19 -9.25 27.25
C CYS A 167 -16.31 -8.59 26.46
N LYS A 168 -16.02 -7.42 25.86
CA LYS A 168 -16.88 -6.75 24.89
C LYS A 168 -15.97 -6.17 23.81
N ASN A 169 -16.28 -6.44 22.54
CA ASN A 169 -15.51 -5.95 21.39
C ASN A 169 -14.01 -6.30 21.51
N VAL A 170 -13.71 -7.58 21.58
CA VAL A 170 -12.36 -8.09 21.82
C VAL A 170 -11.98 -9.06 20.70
N GLN A 171 -10.88 -8.79 20.04
CA GLN A 171 -10.23 -9.74 19.13
C GLN A 171 -9.08 -10.43 19.89
N ILE A 172 -9.16 -11.75 20.04
CA ILE A 172 -8.10 -12.54 20.67
C ILE A 172 -7.21 -13.12 19.58
N GLY A 173 -6.02 -12.54 19.42
CA GLY A 173 -5.01 -13.02 18.47
C GLY A 173 -4.29 -14.29 18.95
N ARG A 174 -3.36 -14.78 18.14
CA ARG A 174 -2.51 -15.94 18.46
C ARG A 174 -1.40 -15.65 19.47
N ALA A 175 -1.17 -14.40 19.83
CA ALA A 175 -0.18 -14.03 20.83
C ALA A 175 -0.73 -14.39 22.22
N SER A 176 -0.08 -15.30 22.91
CA SER A 176 -0.33 -15.49 24.34
C SER A 176 0.27 -14.29 25.08
N CYS A 177 -0.56 -13.36 25.56
CA CYS A 177 -0.16 -12.48 26.63
C CYS A 177 0.06 -13.34 27.88
N ARG A 178 1.32 -13.50 28.28
CA ARG A 178 1.65 -13.98 29.63
C ARG A 178 1.72 -12.75 30.52
N GLU A 179 0.64 -12.44 31.19
CA GLU A 179 0.76 -11.70 32.44
C GLU A 179 1.07 -12.68 33.57
N ARG A 180 2.04 -12.31 34.39
CA ARG A 180 2.38 -12.99 35.64
C ARG A 180 1.52 -12.47 36.78
#